data_589fed026d72409e1003ead2ce1d5d24
#
_entry.id   589fed026d72409e1003ead2ce1d5d24
#
_cell.length_a   1.000
_cell.length_b   1.000
_cell.length_c   1.000
_cell.angle_alpha   90.00
_cell.angle_beta   90.00
_cell.angle_gamma   90.00
#
_symmetry.space_group_name_H-M   'P 1'
#
loop_
_entity.id
_entity.type
_entity.pdbx_description
1 polymer ?
#
loop_
_entity_poly.entity_id
_entity_poly.type
_entity_poly.pdbx_seq_one_letter_code
_entity_poly.pdbx_strand_id
1 'polypeptide(L)'
;ARAQLEGVRPIYYDLKRVVEELGCQKDAKKHILFEERKVKNSLYLIMTSDSGLSGSYNTNIATKALEHMNQGKNEKILIVGSKGNDYFKKKKKNIIRTFVDVMDSQVYYGSENLAKWVMDSYLSGEVEEVFIAYTHFETVLSYVPVVERLLPVVIEAPEDKENNKKQYEPNIDTFIDQLIPLYLHINLFRAFSESHTSEQAARMVSM
;
A
#
# COMPACT_ATOMS: atom_id res chain seq x y z
N ALA A 1 -11.18 14.78 -4.55
CA ALA A 1 -10.18 13.70 -4.67
C ALA A 1 -8.79 14.24 -5.06
N ARG A 2 -8.71 15.04 -6.12
CA ARG A 2 -7.42 15.57 -6.58
C ARG A 2 -6.77 16.51 -5.58
N ALA A 3 -7.54 17.40 -4.96
CA ALA A 3 -7.03 18.31 -3.93
C ALA A 3 -6.49 17.52 -2.71
N GLN A 4 -7.15 16.46 -2.32
CA GLN A 4 -6.70 15.58 -1.24
C GLN A 4 -5.37 14.90 -1.61
N LEU A 5 -5.24 14.43 -2.83
CA LEU A 5 -4.00 13.83 -3.34
C LEU A 5 -2.85 14.83 -3.35
N GLU A 6 -3.08 16.04 -3.85
CA GLU A 6 -2.08 17.12 -3.88
C GLU A 6 -1.62 17.51 -2.48
N GLY A 7 -2.51 17.42 -1.48
CA GLY A 7 -2.18 17.69 -0.08
C GLY A 7 -1.36 16.59 0.59
N VAL A 8 -1.66 15.33 0.31
CA VAL A 8 -1.01 14.20 0.98
C VAL A 8 0.33 13.80 0.36
N ARG A 9 0.52 14.00 -0.94
CA ARG A 9 1.78 13.60 -1.62
C ARG A 9 3.05 14.17 -0.99
N PRO A 10 3.14 15.48 -0.70
CA PRO A 10 4.34 16.01 -0.07
C PRO A 10 4.63 15.39 1.30
N ILE A 11 3.59 15.17 2.11
CA ILE A 11 3.70 14.53 3.42
C ILE A 11 4.21 13.10 3.26
N TYR A 12 3.68 12.36 2.32
CA TYR A 12 4.11 11.00 2.03
C TYR A 12 5.58 10.95 1.63
N TYR A 13 6.01 11.81 0.71
CA TYR A 13 7.41 11.81 0.25
C TYR A 13 8.38 12.24 1.35
N ASP A 14 7.99 13.16 2.23
CA ASP A 14 8.80 13.54 3.38
C ASP A 14 8.98 12.37 4.35
N LEU A 15 7.88 11.67 4.67
CA LEU A 15 7.95 10.47 5.52
C LEU A 15 8.75 9.36 4.88
N LYS A 16 8.58 9.13 3.59
CA LYS A 16 9.32 8.11 2.83
C LYS A 16 10.83 8.37 2.93
N ARG A 17 11.26 9.63 2.81
CA ARG A 17 12.67 10.00 2.95
C ARG A 17 13.20 9.67 4.33
N VAL A 18 12.44 10.01 5.39
CA VAL A 18 12.84 9.69 6.77
C VAL A 18 12.95 8.18 6.97
N VAL A 19 11.99 7.41 6.44
CA VAL A 19 11.97 5.95 6.53
C VAL A 19 13.16 5.34 5.77
N GLU A 20 13.51 5.87 4.59
CA GLU A 20 14.67 5.42 3.83
C GLU A 20 15.97 5.68 4.58
N GLU A 21 16.13 6.85 5.17
CA GLU A 21 17.31 7.18 6.01
C GLU A 21 17.41 6.23 7.20
N LEU A 22 16.29 5.97 7.86
CA LEU A 22 16.20 5.03 8.98
C LEU A 22 16.61 3.61 8.56
N GLY A 23 16.07 3.13 7.45
CA GLY A 23 16.32 1.79 6.93
C GLY A 23 17.76 1.55 6.49
N CYS A 24 18.54 2.62 6.20
CA CYS A 24 19.96 2.52 5.89
C CYS A 24 20.82 2.26 7.14
N GLN A 25 20.25 2.43 8.34
CA GLN A 25 20.97 2.14 9.58
C GLN A 25 21.13 0.63 9.77
N LYS A 26 22.31 0.20 10.15
CA LYS A 26 22.62 -1.24 10.33
C LYS A 26 21.68 -1.92 11.32
N ASP A 27 21.34 -1.26 12.41
CA ASP A 27 20.47 -1.81 13.44
C ASP A 27 19.00 -1.85 13.02
N ALA A 28 18.57 -0.95 12.12
CA ALA A 28 17.22 -0.95 11.60
C ALA A 28 16.94 -2.18 10.72
N LYS A 29 17.92 -2.67 9.98
CA LYS A 29 17.77 -3.82 9.08
C LYS A 29 17.38 -5.12 9.78
N LYS A 30 17.67 -5.22 11.08
CA LYS A 30 17.33 -6.39 11.91
C LYS A 30 15.92 -6.33 12.46
N HIS A 31 15.29 -5.16 12.40
CA HIS A 31 13.93 -5.00 12.90
C HIS A 31 12.94 -5.70 11.95
N ILE A 32 11.91 -6.35 12.51
CA ILE A 32 10.91 -7.13 11.76
C ILE A 32 10.26 -6.31 10.63
N LEU A 33 10.12 -5.00 10.79
CA LEU A 33 9.49 -4.13 9.79
C LEU A 33 10.38 -3.87 8.57
N PHE A 34 11.68 -4.14 8.65
CA PHE A 34 12.64 -4.01 7.56
C PHE A 34 13.24 -5.35 7.13
N GLU A 35 13.24 -6.36 8.00
CA GLU A 35 13.91 -7.63 7.75
C GLU A 35 13.15 -8.47 6.72
N GLU A 36 13.85 -8.94 5.70
CA GLU A 36 13.30 -9.90 4.75
C GLU A 36 13.38 -11.30 5.33
N ARG A 37 12.22 -11.91 5.56
CA ARG A 37 12.09 -13.27 6.08
C ARG A 37 11.70 -14.23 4.96
N LYS A 38 11.85 -15.53 5.19
CA LYS A 38 11.32 -16.55 4.29
C LYS A 38 9.80 -16.42 4.21
N VAL A 39 9.28 -16.21 3.00
CA VAL A 39 7.86 -15.98 2.76
C VAL A 39 7.12 -17.30 2.63
N LYS A 40 6.11 -17.50 3.48
CA LYS A 40 5.15 -18.61 3.40
C LYS A 40 3.79 -18.10 2.93
N ASN A 41 3.40 -16.90 3.36
CA ASN A 41 2.12 -16.29 3.05
C ASN A 41 2.31 -14.83 2.64
N SER A 42 1.59 -14.43 1.58
CA SER A 42 1.58 -13.06 1.08
C SER A 42 0.18 -12.46 1.22
N LEU A 43 0.12 -11.20 1.63
CA LEU A 43 -1.12 -10.44 1.66
C LEU A 43 -1.10 -9.41 0.54
N TYR A 44 -2.17 -9.37 -0.24
CA TYR A 44 -2.38 -8.38 -1.30
C TYR A 44 -3.55 -7.48 -0.92
N LEU A 45 -3.26 -6.20 -0.76
CA LEU A 45 -4.27 -5.17 -0.60
C LEU A 45 -4.52 -4.56 -1.98
N ILE A 46 -5.74 -4.71 -2.50
CA ILE A 46 -6.07 -4.32 -3.89
C ILE A 46 -7.17 -3.25 -3.87
N MET A 47 -6.87 -2.12 -4.47
CA MET A 47 -7.76 -0.97 -4.53
C MET A 47 -8.55 -0.91 -5.84
N THR A 48 -9.85 -1.16 -5.76
CA THR A 48 -10.80 -1.03 -6.86
C THR A 48 -11.96 -0.13 -6.46
N SER A 49 -12.94 0.06 -7.33
CA SER A 49 -14.11 0.87 -7.06
C SER A 49 -15.35 0.04 -6.75
N ASP A 50 -16.37 0.70 -6.21
CA ASP A 50 -17.66 0.07 -5.92
C ASP A 50 -18.61 0.08 -7.12
N SER A 51 -18.44 1.01 -8.05
CA SER A 51 -19.34 1.16 -9.19
C SER A 51 -18.61 1.05 -10.52
N GLY A 52 -19.35 0.75 -11.57
CA GLY A 52 -18.85 0.66 -12.94
C GLY A 52 -18.76 2.01 -13.63
N LEU A 53 -18.74 2.01 -14.97
CA LEU A 53 -18.65 3.20 -15.83
C LEU A 53 -17.34 3.97 -15.66
N SER A 54 -16.26 3.25 -15.35
CA SER A 54 -14.91 3.79 -15.23
C SER A 54 -13.95 3.16 -16.26
N GLY A 55 -14.48 2.75 -17.40
CA GLY A 55 -13.68 2.12 -18.45
C GLY A 55 -12.98 0.87 -17.96
N SER A 56 -11.69 0.75 -18.26
CA SER A 56 -10.86 -0.38 -17.87
C SER A 56 -10.17 -0.22 -16.51
N TYR A 57 -10.52 0.81 -15.75
CA TYR A 57 -9.85 1.11 -14.46
C TYR A 57 -9.76 -0.12 -13.53
N ASN A 58 -10.92 -0.75 -13.26
CA ASN A 58 -10.95 -1.90 -12.34
C ASN A 58 -10.25 -3.13 -12.92
N THR A 59 -10.47 -3.43 -14.20
CA THR A 59 -9.85 -4.57 -14.86
C THR A 59 -8.34 -4.43 -14.91
N ASN A 60 -7.83 -3.23 -15.19
CA ASN A 60 -6.39 -2.98 -15.28
C ASN A 60 -5.68 -3.23 -13.95
N ILE A 61 -6.20 -2.70 -12.85
CA ILE A 61 -5.56 -2.93 -11.55
C ILE A 61 -5.71 -4.38 -11.08
N ALA A 62 -6.87 -4.99 -11.32
CA ALA A 62 -7.10 -6.39 -10.95
C ALA A 62 -6.18 -7.33 -11.74
N THR A 63 -6.01 -7.10 -13.05
CA THR A 63 -5.10 -7.89 -13.90
C THR A 63 -3.65 -7.73 -13.45
N LYS A 64 -3.25 -6.49 -13.15
CA LYS A 64 -1.89 -6.19 -12.67
C LYS A 64 -1.58 -6.93 -11.38
N ALA A 65 -2.52 -6.90 -10.42
CA ALA A 65 -2.38 -7.62 -9.17
C ALA A 65 -2.33 -9.13 -9.37
N LEU A 66 -3.20 -9.67 -10.22
CA LEU A 66 -3.24 -11.10 -10.50
C LEU A 66 -1.92 -11.60 -11.11
N GLU A 67 -1.34 -10.85 -12.04
CA GLU A 67 -0.03 -11.18 -12.63
C GLU A 67 1.07 -11.20 -11.56
N HIS A 68 1.06 -10.24 -10.65
CA HIS A 68 2.05 -10.17 -9.57
C HIS A 68 1.88 -11.32 -8.57
N MET A 69 0.67 -11.81 -8.34
CA MET A 69 0.39 -12.92 -7.43
C MET A 69 1.13 -14.20 -7.78
N ASN A 70 1.53 -14.39 -9.03
CA ASN A 70 2.32 -15.53 -9.45
C ASN A 70 3.72 -15.56 -8.80
N GLN A 71 4.14 -14.43 -8.22
CA GLN A 71 5.41 -14.28 -7.50
C GLN A 71 5.25 -14.42 -5.98
N GLY A 72 4.01 -14.39 -5.48
CA GLY A 72 3.70 -14.53 -4.05
C GLY A 72 3.59 -15.96 -3.58
N LYS A 73 3.32 -16.14 -2.29
CA LYS A 73 3.12 -17.44 -1.63
C LYS A 73 1.81 -17.44 -0.88
N ASN A 74 0.97 -18.46 -1.10
CA ASN A 74 -0.34 -18.58 -0.42
C ASN A 74 -1.06 -17.24 -0.31
N GLU A 75 -1.40 -16.66 -1.45
CA GLU A 75 -1.91 -15.29 -1.52
C GLU A 75 -3.25 -15.15 -0.79
N LYS A 76 -3.27 -14.24 0.15
CA LYS A 76 -4.49 -13.77 0.81
C LYS A 76 -4.81 -12.38 0.26
N ILE A 77 -6.07 -12.14 -0.06
CA ILE A 77 -6.49 -10.90 -0.71
C ILE A 77 -7.42 -10.12 0.20
N LEU A 78 -7.10 -8.85 0.36
CA LEU A 78 -7.92 -7.87 1.01
C LEU A 78 -8.35 -6.87 -0.05
N ILE A 79 -9.65 -6.81 -0.35
CA ILE A 79 -10.19 -6.02 -1.45
C ILE A 79 -10.82 -4.75 -0.93
N VAL A 80 -10.52 -3.63 -1.59
CA VAL A 80 -11.27 -2.39 -1.49
C VAL A 80 -12.08 -2.26 -2.77
N GLY A 81 -13.40 -2.12 -2.63
CA GLY A 81 -14.31 -1.98 -3.75
C GLY A 81 -15.00 -3.28 -4.19
N SER A 82 -16.30 -3.21 -4.45
CA SER A 82 -17.09 -4.36 -4.84
C SER A 82 -16.68 -4.94 -6.20
N LYS A 83 -16.16 -4.12 -7.10
CA LYS A 83 -15.72 -4.57 -8.43
C LYS A 83 -14.54 -5.53 -8.35
N GLY A 84 -13.59 -5.27 -7.46
CA GLY A 84 -12.49 -6.19 -7.20
C GLY A 84 -12.96 -7.50 -6.58
N ASN A 85 -13.90 -7.42 -5.65
CA ASN A 85 -14.50 -8.60 -5.06
C ASN A 85 -15.10 -9.53 -6.11
N ASP A 86 -15.89 -8.97 -7.02
CA ASP A 86 -16.50 -9.75 -8.10
C ASP A 86 -15.45 -10.39 -9.02
N TYR A 87 -14.42 -9.62 -9.38
CA TYR A 87 -13.35 -10.10 -10.25
C TYR A 87 -12.61 -11.29 -9.64
N PHE A 88 -12.16 -11.17 -8.39
CA PHE A 88 -11.34 -12.20 -7.74
C PHE A 88 -12.14 -13.41 -7.28
N LYS A 89 -13.44 -13.26 -7.00
CA LYS A 89 -14.35 -14.39 -6.79
C LYS A 89 -14.42 -15.28 -8.04
N LYS A 90 -14.56 -14.67 -9.21
CA LYS A 90 -14.57 -15.42 -10.49
C LYS A 90 -13.25 -16.14 -10.73
N LYS A 91 -12.14 -15.60 -10.26
CA LYS A 91 -10.81 -16.22 -10.35
C LYS A 91 -10.54 -17.22 -9.23
N LYS A 92 -11.49 -17.45 -8.33
CA LYS A 92 -11.40 -18.39 -7.20
C LYS A 92 -10.20 -18.09 -6.28
N LYS A 93 -9.89 -16.82 -6.08
CA LYS A 93 -8.82 -16.39 -5.19
C LYS A 93 -9.33 -16.30 -3.74
N ASN A 94 -8.39 -16.38 -2.79
CA ASN A 94 -8.70 -16.35 -1.37
C ASN A 94 -8.90 -14.92 -0.87
N ILE A 95 -10.13 -14.44 -0.95
CA ILE A 95 -10.52 -13.12 -0.44
C ILE A 95 -10.83 -13.27 1.05
N ILE A 96 -10.00 -12.67 1.90
CA ILE A 96 -10.20 -12.75 3.35
C ILE A 96 -11.11 -11.64 3.87
N ARG A 97 -11.15 -10.49 3.18
CA ARG A 97 -12.04 -9.38 3.54
C ARG A 97 -12.24 -8.44 2.36
N THR A 98 -13.45 -7.84 2.29
CA THR A 98 -13.81 -6.80 1.32
C THR A 98 -14.30 -5.56 2.06
N PHE A 99 -13.77 -4.40 1.69
CA PHE A 99 -14.19 -3.10 2.19
C PHE A 99 -14.93 -2.37 1.08
N VAL A 100 -16.15 -1.92 1.36
CA VAL A 100 -16.96 -1.14 0.42
C VAL A 100 -17.24 0.24 1.00
N ASP A 101 -17.63 1.19 0.15
CA ASP A 101 -17.98 2.56 0.52
C ASP A 101 -16.89 3.31 1.29
N VAL A 102 -15.61 3.01 0.98
CA VAL A 102 -14.45 3.59 1.68
C VAL A 102 -14.01 4.92 1.07
N MET A 103 -14.39 5.19 -0.19
CA MET A 103 -13.81 6.29 -0.98
C MET A 103 -14.46 7.66 -0.79
N ASP A 104 -15.47 7.77 0.08
CA ASP A 104 -16.17 9.04 0.32
C ASP A 104 -15.54 9.83 1.48
N SER A 105 -16.35 10.37 2.37
CA SER A 105 -15.93 11.32 3.41
C SER A 105 -15.01 10.75 4.51
N GLN A 106 -14.80 9.43 4.56
CA GLN A 106 -14.07 8.76 5.65
C GLN A 106 -12.78 8.06 5.22
N VAL A 107 -12.21 8.43 4.08
CA VAL A 107 -10.99 7.81 3.54
C VAL A 107 -9.84 7.84 4.55
N TYR A 108 -9.66 8.94 5.25
CA TYR A 108 -8.58 9.08 6.23
C TYR A 108 -8.70 8.07 7.37
N TYR A 109 -9.89 7.95 7.95
CA TYR A 109 -10.13 6.98 9.04
C TYR A 109 -10.15 5.54 8.55
N GLY A 110 -10.68 5.31 7.36
CA GLY A 110 -10.65 3.99 6.71
C GLY A 110 -9.23 3.51 6.46
N SER A 111 -8.35 4.39 6.01
CA SER A 111 -6.94 4.05 5.78
C SER A 111 -6.19 3.80 7.10
N GLU A 112 -6.54 4.50 8.17
CA GLU A 112 -5.98 4.24 9.51
C GLU A 112 -6.34 2.83 10.01
N ASN A 113 -7.62 2.48 9.94
CA ASN A 113 -8.09 1.16 10.35
C ASN A 113 -7.46 0.04 9.51
N LEU A 114 -7.34 0.27 8.21
CA LEU A 114 -6.72 -0.68 7.29
C LEU A 114 -5.23 -0.85 7.59
N ALA A 115 -4.53 0.24 7.90
CA ALA A 115 -3.11 0.20 8.28
C ALA A 115 -2.91 -0.63 9.55
N LYS A 116 -3.77 -0.47 10.55
CA LYS A 116 -3.72 -1.28 11.77
C LYS A 116 -3.95 -2.76 11.46
N TRP A 117 -4.92 -3.06 10.62
CA TRP A 117 -5.24 -4.44 10.23
C TRP A 117 -4.06 -5.11 9.53
N VAL A 118 -3.44 -4.41 8.59
CA VAL A 118 -2.25 -4.87 7.86
C VAL A 118 -1.08 -5.09 8.82
N MET A 119 -0.84 -4.14 9.73
CA MET A 119 0.25 -4.23 10.70
C MET A 119 0.06 -5.43 11.63
N ASP A 120 -1.16 -5.65 12.13
CA ASP A 120 -1.46 -6.77 13.01
C ASP A 120 -1.25 -8.12 12.31
N SER A 121 -1.69 -8.24 11.06
CA SER A 121 -1.49 -9.45 10.26
C SER A 121 -0.01 -9.75 10.04
N TYR A 122 0.79 -8.73 9.83
CA TYR A 122 2.23 -8.88 9.64
C TYR A 122 2.97 -9.20 10.94
N LEU A 123 2.70 -8.46 12.01
CA LEU A 123 3.37 -8.65 13.30
C LEU A 123 2.98 -9.96 13.98
N SER A 124 1.76 -10.45 13.77
CA SER A 124 1.30 -11.75 14.32
C SER A 124 1.94 -12.96 13.63
N GLY A 125 2.58 -12.75 12.48
CA GLY A 125 3.16 -13.84 11.69
C GLY A 125 2.18 -14.55 10.77
N GLU A 126 0.98 -14.05 10.59
CA GLU A 126 0.03 -14.59 9.62
C GLU A 126 0.55 -14.46 8.18
N VAL A 127 1.24 -13.37 7.90
CA VAL A 127 1.88 -13.11 6.60
C VAL A 127 3.29 -12.59 6.82
N GLU A 128 4.21 -12.91 5.91
CA GLU A 128 5.60 -12.46 5.93
C GLU A 128 5.87 -11.31 4.97
N GLU A 129 4.92 -11.03 4.08
CA GLU A 129 5.01 -9.87 3.18
C GLU A 129 3.62 -9.34 2.85
N VAL A 130 3.55 -8.04 2.60
CA VAL A 130 2.32 -7.34 2.23
C VAL A 130 2.58 -6.49 1.01
N PHE A 131 1.74 -6.66 -0.01
CA PHE A 131 1.76 -5.86 -1.23
C PHE A 131 0.53 -4.98 -1.30
N ILE A 132 0.68 -3.81 -1.92
CA ILE A 132 -0.43 -2.93 -2.26
C ILE A 132 -0.52 -2.79 -3.77
N ALA A 133 -1.72 -2.99 -4.31
CA ALA A 133 -2.05 -2.76 -5.71
C ALA A 133 -3.00 -1.57 -5.79
N TYR A 134 -2.55 -0.51 -6.43
CA TYR A 134 -3.32 0.74 -6.56
C TYR A 134 -3.05 1.35 -7.93
N THR A 135 -3.82 2.40 -8.28
CA THR A 135 -3.62 3.10 -9.54
C THR A 135 -2.96 4.44 -9.27
N HIS A 136 -1.74 4.60 -9.78
CA HIS A 136 -0.97 5.83 -9.66
C HIS A 136 -1.52 6.88 -10.63
N PHE A 137 -1.84 8.07 -10.12
CA PHE A 137 -2.35 9.17 -10.91
C PHE A 137 -1.22 10.08 -11.37
N GLU A 138 -1.12 10.28 -12.67
CA GLU A 138 -0.18 11.24 -13.27
C GLU A 138 -0.92 12.47 -13.81
N THR A 139 -1.86 12.25 -14.71
CA THR A 139 -2.74 13.29 -15.29
C THR A 139 -4.12 12.71 -15.52
N VAL A 140 -5.08 13.55 -15.88
CA VAL A 140 -6.45 13.11 -16.24
C VAL A 140 -6.45 12.06 -17.35
N LEU A 141 -5.43 12.07 -18.22
CA LEU A 141 -5.30 11.12 -19.33
C LEU A 141 -4.27 10.03 -19.07
N SER A 142 -3.54 10.09 -17.97
CA SER A 142 -2.46 9.13 -17.67
C SER A 142 -2.50 8.69 -16.22
N TYR A 143 -2.90 7.44 -16.00
CA TYR A 143 -2.87 6.80 -14.71
C TYR A 143 -2.47 5.32 -14.90
N VAL A 144 -1.68 4.79 -13.97
CA VAL A 144 -0.98 3.51 -14.16
C VAL A 144 -1.24 2.59 -12.97
N PRO A 145 -1.72 1.34 -13.21
CA PRO A 145 -1.80 0.35 -12.14
C PRO A 145 -0.40 -0.08 -11.71
N VAL A 146 -0.17 -0.10 -10.40
CA VAL A 146 1.11 -0.49 -9.82
C VAL A 146 0.91 -1.45 -8.66
N VAL A 147 1.89 -2.31 -8.43
CA VAL A 147 1.96 -3.17 -7.25
C VAL A 147 3.29 -2.91 -6.56
N GLU A 148 3.24 -2.57 -5.28
CA GLU A 148 4.42 -2.26 -4.48
C GLU A 148 4.40 -3.05 -3.18
N ARG A 149 5.57 -3.43 -2.66
CA ARG A 149 5.65 -4.06 -1.36
C ARG A 149 5.54 -3.01 -0.25
N LEU A 150 4.57 -3.18 0.66
CA LEU A 150 4.41 -2.35 1.84
C LEU A 150 5.27 -2.83 2.99
N LEU A 151 5.29 -4.13 3.25
CA LEU A 151 6.02 -4.75 4.34
C LEU A 151 6.68 -6.06 3.86
N PRO A 152 7.89 -6.38 4.30
CA PRO A 152 8.81 -5.45 4.98
C PRO A 152 9.09 -4.23 4.11
N VAL A 153 9.43 -3.11 4.74
CA VAL A 153 9.69 -1.85 4.04
C VAL A 153 10.88 -2.01 3.11
N VAL A 154 10.71 -1.60 1.85
CA VAL A 154 11.77 -1.64 0.83
C VAL A 154 12.65 -0.40 0.95
N ILE A 155 13.95 -0.62 1.05
CA ILE A 155 14.95 0.45 1.06
C ILE A 155 15.69 0.40 -0.27
N GLU A 156 15.46 1.37 -1.11
CA GLU A 156 16.10 1.49 -2.43
C GLU A 156 17.42 2.27 -2.38
N ALA A 157 17.64 3.03 -1.29
CA ALA A 157 18.85 3.82 -1.13
C ALA A 157 20.05 2.91 -0.85
N PRO A 158 21.24 3.20 -1.43
CA PRO A 158 22.45 2.44 -1.11
C PRO A 158 22.79 2.57 0.37
N GLU A 159 23.38 1.50 0.92
CA GLU A 159 23.92 1.54 2.26
C GLU A 159 24.87 2.74 2.39
N ASP A 160 24.57 3.63 3.31
CA ASP A 160 25.49 4.71 3.64
C ASP A 160 26.68 4.11 4.40
N LYS A 161 27.75 3.88 3.67
CA LYS A 161 29.00 3.31 4.22
C LYS A 161 29.75 4.31 5.10
N GLU A 162 29.41 5.58 5.01
CA GLU A 162 29.97 6.63 5.84
C GLU A 162 29.12 6.84 7.08
N ASN A 163 29.29 6.03 8.07
CA ASN A 163 29.02 6.19 9.51
C ASN A 163 28.17 7.40 9.95
N ASN A 164 27.12 7.75 9.27
CA ASN A 164 26.12 8.67 9.78
C ASN A 164 25.25 7.91 10.78
N LYS A 165 25.84 7.59 11.94
CA LYS A 165 25.08 7.06 13.06
C LYS A 165 24.22 8.17 13.62
N LYS A 166 23.04 8.37 13.02
CA LYS A 166 22.03 9.22 13.62
C LYS A 166 21.56 8.57 14.91
N GLN A 167 21.41 9.39 15.94
CA GLN A 167 20.84 8.94 17.19
C GLN A 167 19.32 9.09 17.12
N TYR A 168 18.61 8.04 17.53
CA TYR A 168 17.14 8.01 17.55
C TYR A 168 16.68 7.91 19.00
N GLU A 169 15.77 8.78 19.40
CA GLU A 169 15.20 8.84 20.74
C GLU A 169 13.93 8.01 20.86
N PRO A 170 13.74 7.20 21.92
CA PRO A 170 14.72 6.87 22.96
C PRO A 170 15.76 5.84 22.47
N ASN A 171 15.48 5.09 21.40
CA ASN A 171 16.37 4.17 20.69
C ASN A 171 15.77 3.86 19.33
N ILE A 172 16.55 3.21 18.46
CA ILE A 172 16.14 2.95 17.07
C ILE A 172 14.89 2.07 16.96
N ASP A 173 14.79 1.02 17.78
CA ASP A 173 13.64 0.10 17.72
C ASP A 173 12.34 0.81 18.12
N THR A 174 12.37 1.57 19.19
CA THR A 174 11.21 2.36 19.63
C THR A 174 10.82 3.39 18.58
N PHE A 175 11.80 4.04 17.95
CA PHE A 175 11.56 4.99 16.89
C PHE A 175 10.87 4.34 15.68
N ILE A 176 11.35 3.15 15.27
CA ILE A 176 10.75 2.36 14.18
C ILE A 176 9.30 2.01 14.54
N ASP A 177 9.06 1.52 15.76
CA ASP A 177 7.73 1.12 16.22
C ASP A 177 6.72 2.26 16.20
N GLN A 178 7.18 3.51 16.34
CA GLN A 178 6.32 4.69 16.28
C GLN A 178 6.17 5.24 14.86
N LEU A 179 7.25 5.25 14.09
CA LEU A 179 7.28 5.87 12.76
C LEU A 179 6.56 5.02 11.70
N ILE A 180 6.79 3.72 11.68
CA ILE A 180 6.29 2.87 10.60
C ILE A 180 4.77 2.77 10.57
N PRO A 181 4.03 2.66 11.70
CA PRO A 181 2.57 2.73 11.65
C PRO A 181 2.04 4.04 11.04
N LEU A 182 2.66 5.16 11.37
CA LEU A 182 2.31 6.45 10.77
C LEU A 182 2.60 6.46 9.27
N TYR A 183 3.77 5.97 8.88
CA TYR A 183 4.16 5.87 7.46
C TYR A 183 3.17 5.00 6.68
N LEU A 184 2.79 3.84 7.21
CA LEU A 184 1.80 2.97 6.56
C LEU A 184 0.45 3.65 6.41
N HIS A 185 -0.03 4.32 7.45
CA HIS A 185 -1.29 5.05 7.39
C HIS A 185 -1.28 6.11 6.29
N ILE A 186 -0.24 6.93 6.23
CA ILE A 186 -0.09 7.99 5.22
C ILE A 186 0.09 7.39 3.83
N ASN A 187 0.86 6.31 3.70
CA ASN A 187 1.04 5.62 2.43
C ASN A 187 -0.29 5.07 1.90
N LEU A 188 -1.09 4.43 2.75
CA LEU A 188 -2.40 3.92 2.36
C LEU A 188 -3.36 5.05 2.00
N PHE A 189 -3.37 6.12 2.78
CA PHE A 189 -4.19 7.29 2.48
C PHE A 189 -3.82 7.90 1.12
N ARG A 190 -2.52 8.03 0.84
CA ARG A 190 -2.04 8.47 -0.48
C ARG A 190 -2.50 7.53 -1.59
N ALA A 191 -2.35 6.22 -1.42
CA ALA A 191 -2.73 5.22 -2.43
C ALA A 191 -4.24 5.25 -2.71
N PHE A 192 -5.06 5.40 -1.67
CA PHE A 192 -6.51 5.60 -1.82
C PHE A 192 -6.80 6.87 -2.64
N SER A 193 -6.13 7.96 -2.30
CA SER A 193 -6.34 9.25 -2.98
C SER A 193 -5.92 9.18 -4.45
N GLU A 194 -4.82 8.51 -4.76
CA GLU A 194 -4.37 8.28 -6.13
C GLU A 194 -5.35 7.42 -6.92
N SER A 195 -5.79 6.32 -6.33
CA SER A 195 -6.75 5.42 -6.96
C SER A 195 -8.08 6.10 -7.22
N HIS A 196 -8.60 6.82 -6.24
CA HIS A 196 -9.88 7.53 -6.39
C HIS A 196 -9.81 8.65 -7.44
N THR A 197 -8.71 9.40 -7.46
CA THR A 197 -8.50 10.44 -8.49
C THR A 197 -8.42 9.81 -9.88
N SER A 198 -7.72 8.69 -10.02
CA SER A 198 -7.61 7.94 -11.28
C SER A 198 -8.97 7.37 -11.73
N GLU A 199 -9.76 6.85 -10.79
CA GLU A 199 -11.11 6.36 -11.06
C GLU A 199 -12.00 7.48 -11.61
N GLN A 200 -11.96 8.66 -10.98
CA GLN A 200 -12.75 9.80 -11.42
C GLN A 200 -12.32 10.28 -12.80
N ALA A 201 -11.02 10.29 -13.10
CA ALA A 201 -10.50 10.60 -14.43
C ALA A 201 -11.02 9.59 -15.46
N ALA A 202 -11.00 8.30 -15.14
CA ALA A 202 -11.51 7.24 -16.01
C ALA A 202 -13.01 7.40 -16.28
N ARG A 203 -13.80 7.80 -15.28
CA ARG A 203 -15.24 8.06 -15.43
C ARG A 203 -15.50 9.23 -16.36
N MET A 204 -14.75 10.31 -16.23
CA MET A 204 -14.90 11.49 -17.11
C MET A 204 -14.65 11.13 -18.56
N VAL A 205 -13.66 10.31 -18.86
CA VAL A 205 -13.33 9.87 -20.22
C VAL A 205 -14.37 8.88 -20.76
N SER A 206 -14.97 8.04 -19.92
CA SER A 206 -15.95 7.02 -20.31
C SER A 206 -17.35 7.57 -20.51
N MET A 207 -17.64 8.74 -19.98
CA MET A 207 -18.89 9.46 -20.22
C MET A 207 -18.73 10.40 -21.42
#